data_308b5020bb4787501aa1073c26c52512
#
_entry.id   308b5020bb4787501aa1073c26c52512
#
_cell.length_a   1.000
_cell.length_b   1.000
_cell.length_c   1.000
_cell.angle_alpha   90.00
_cell.angle_beta   90.00
_cell.angle_gamma   90.00
#
_symmetry.space_group_name_H-M   'P 1'
#
loop_
_entity.id
_entity.type
_entity.pdbx_description
1 polymer ?
#
loop_
_entity_poly.entity_id
_entity_poly.type
_entity_poly.pdbx_seq_one_letter_code
_entity_poly.pdbx_strand_id
1 'polypeptide(L)'
;ANEYDLMHEKTLSDWERYASIICEKDPYHHLRSIHNCKAYYDYNLPWITHCSIQRTETYRSSELVNEWREKYHKPVILDEICYEGNIQFGWGNISGEEMTRRFWEAFCRGGYPGHGETYLSPDRILWWSHGGVLHGTSPDRIRFLAKIMEETPGLGVEPMPCKWDEVVCRAAGFPARKDYFIYYY
;
A
#
# COMPACT_ATOMS: atom_id res chain seq x y z
N ALA A 1 1.60 14.52 -4.25
CA ALA A 1 1.30 14.39 -5.68
C ALA A 1 1.10 12.93 -6.00
N ASN A 2 0.16 12.65 -6.87
CA ASN A 2 0.00 11.32 -7.45
C ASN A 2 0.94 11.18 -8.65
N GLU A 3 1.65 10.05 -8.72
CA GLU A 3 2.55 9.72 -9.84
C GLU A 3 3.47 10.89 -10.24
N TYR A 4 4.22 11.40 -9.27
CA TYR A 4 5.02 12.63 -9.42
C TYR A 4 5.95 12.59 -10.64
N ASP A 5 6.43 11.42 -10.98
CA ASP A 5 7.41 11.17 -12.05
C ASP A 5 6.79 11.13 -13.46
N LEU A 6 5.47 11.22 -13.58
CA LEU A 6 4.75 11.44 -14.84
C LEU A 6 4.53 12.94 -15.14
N MET A 7 4.78 13.81 -14.18
CA MET A 7 4.64 15.26 -14.35
C MET A 7 5.90 15.88 -14.93
N HIS A 8 6.12 15.68 -16.21
CA HIS A 8 7.36 16.01 -16.91
C HIS A 8 7.76 17.50 -16.88
N GLU A 9 6.80 18.41 -16.61
CA GLU A 9 7.08 19.83 -16.44
C GLU A 9 7.60 20.19 -15.05
N LYS A 10 7.68 19.22 -14.13
CA LYS A 10 8.13 19.43 -12.75
C LYS A 10 9.48 18.78 -12.51
N THR A 11 10.34 19.51 -11.83
CA THR A 11 11.62 19.01 -11.36
C THR A 11 11.55 18.52 -9.92
N LEU A 12 12.56 17.79 -9.46
CA LEU A 12 12.64 17.40 -8.04
C LEU A 12 12.64 18.62 -7.11
N SER A 13 13.31 19.73 -7.52
CA SER A 13 13.33 20.94 -6.72
C SER A 13 11.96 21.63 -6.62
N ASP A 14 11.09 21.47 -7.62
CA ASP A 14 9.72 21.96 -7.52
C ASP A 14 8.93 21.20 -6.44
N TRP A 15 9.11 19.89 -6.38
CA TRP A 15 8.44 19.07 -5.35
C TRP A 15 8.93 19.43 -3.94
N GLU A 16 10.24 19.64 -3.75
CA GLU A 16 10.78 20.07 -2.47
C GLU A 16 10.28 21.45 -2.07
N ARG A 17 10.18 22.36 -3.04
CA ARG A 17 9.59 23.69 -2.79
C ARG A 17 8.13 23.61 -2.36
N TYR A 18 7.33 22.77 -3.02
CA TYR A 18 5.92 22.57 -2.63
C TYR A 18 5.82 21.94 -1.24
N ALA A 19 6.63 20.96 -0.94
CA ALA A 19 6.70 20.32 0.37
C ALA A 19 7.06 21.34 1.46
N SER A 20 8.03 22.22 1.20
CA SER A 20 8.42 23.29 2.12
C SER A 20 7.26 24.24 2.43
N ILE A 21 6.52 24.67 1.40
CA ILE A 21 5.34 25.53 1.56
C ILE A 21 4.27 24.82 2.40
N ILE A 22 4.01 23.54 2.14
CA ILE A 22 3.03 22.76 2.90
C ILE A 22 3.48 22.65 4.35
N CYS A 23 4.74 22.34 4.62
CA CYS A 23 5.27 22.25 5.99
C CYS A 23 5.14 23.56 6.76
N GLU A 24 5.32 24.70 6.08
CA GLU A 24 5.18 26.03 6.69
C GLU A 24 3.73 26.41 6.97
N LYS A 25 2.82 26.06 6.04
CA LYS A 25 1.43 26.55 6.06
C LYS A 25 0.42 25.60 6.69
N ASP A 26 0.79 24.35 6.92
CA ASP A 26 -0.10 23.35 7.53
C ASP A 26 -0.06 23.42 9.06
N PRO A 27 -1.08 24.03 9.71
CA PRO A 27 -1.12 24.18 11.15
C PRO A 27 -1.45 22.86 11.89
N TYR A 28 -1.92 21.85 11.17
CA TYR A 28 -2.34 20.56 11.73
C TYR A 28 -1.26 19.49 11.66
N HIS A 29 -0.15 19.78 10.97
CA HIS A 29 0.94 18.83 10.77
C HIS A 29 0.49 17.48 10.18
N HIS A 30 -0.35 17.53 9.14
CA HIS A 30 -0.82 16.34 8.44
C HIS A 30 0.34 15.46 7.99
N LEU A 31 0.06 14.17 7.83
CA LEU A 31 1.00 13.23 7.23
C LEU A 31 1.29 13.63 5.77
N ARG A 32 2.55 13.52 5.37
CA ARG A 32 3.02 13.99 4.07
C ARG A 32 3.83 12.92 3.36
N SER A 33 3.54 12.72 2.09
CA SER A 33 4.32 11.87 1.22
C SER A 33 4.19 12.31 -0.24
N ILE A 34 4.85 11.57 -1.11
CA ILE A 34 4.78 11.76 -2.55
C ILE A 34 4.74 10.38 -3.21
N HIS A 35 3.82 10.20 -4.16
CA HIS A 35 3.51 8.92 -4.77
C HIS A 35 4.22 8.81 -6.12
N ASN A 36 4.90 7.69 -6.35
CA ASN A 36 5.60 7.39 -7.61
C ASN A 36 4.69 6.62 -8.59
N CYS A 37 5.00 6.72 -9.90
CA CYS A 37 4.57 5.72 -10.88
C CYS A 37 5.65 4.66 -11.09
N LYS A 38 6.85 5.08 -11.48
CA LYS A 38 7.97 4.19 -11.82
C LYS A 38 9.19 4.42 -10.95
N ALA A 39 9.54 5.68 -10.73
CA ALA A 39 10.76 6.08 -10.03
C ALA A 39 10.47 6.39 -8.56
N TYR A 40 11.05 5.64 -7.65
CA TYR A 40 10.92 5.94 -6.21
C TYR A 40 11.50 7.31 -5.88
N TYR A 41 10.79 8.04 -5.05
CA TYR A 41 11.29 9.27 -4.46
C TYR A 41 12.29 8.95 -3.33
N ASP A 42 13.05 9.94 -2.88
CA ASP A 42 13.87 9.74 -1.68
C ASP A 42 13.02 9.90 -0.42
N TYR A 43 12.50 8.80 0.07
CA TYR A 43 11.66 8.78 1.27
C TYR A 43 12.44 9.06 2.58
N ASN A 44 13.77 9.21 2.53
CA ASN A 44 14.56 9.64 3.71
C ASN A 44 14.40 11.13 4.02
N LEU A 45 13.89 11.91 3.09
CA LEU A 45 13.74 13.37 3.29
C LEU A 45 12.91 13.67 4.55
N PRO A 46 13.32 14.68 5.35
CA PRO A 46 12.71 14.95 6.66
C PRO A 46 11.24 15.34 6.62
N TRP A 47 10.77 15.92 5.52
CA TRP A 47 9.38 16.32 5.37
C TRP A 47 8.43 15.15 5.08
N ILE A 48 8.97 14.01 4.65
CA ILE A 48 8.19 12.81 4.34
C ILE A 48 7.94 12.03 5.63
N THR A 49 6.69 11.75 5.91
CA THR A 49 6.25 11.02 7.11
C THR A 49 6.09 9.52 6.88
N HIS A 50 5.83 9.11 5.65
CA HIS A 50 5.64 7.70 5.25
C HIS A 50 6.02 7.51 3.78
N CYS A 51 6.36 6.29 3.41
CA CYS A 51 6.54 5.93 2.01
C CYS A 51 5.17 5.75 1.35
N SER A 52 4.97 6.36 0.19
CA SER A 52 3.78 6.24 -0.64
C SER A 52 4.21 5.61 -1.96
N ILE A 53 3.95 4.32 -2.12
CA ILE A 53 4.59 3.50 -3.15
C ILE A 53 3.54 2.88 -4.05
N GLN A 54 3.73 3.06 -5.36
CA GLN A 54 3.08 2.29 -6.40
C GLN A 54 4.03 1.20 -6.88
N ARG A 55 3.53 -0.03 -6.92
CA ARG A 55 4.22 -1.14 -7.54
C ARG A 55 3.24 -2.19 -8.04
N THR A 56 3.22 -2.36 -9.34
CA THR A 56 2.18 -3.14 -10.05
C THR A 56 2.69 -4.45 -10.62
N GLU A 57 3.98 -4.76 -10.49
CA GLU A 57 4.55 -6.01 -10.98
C GLU A 57 3.92 -7.23 -10.31
N THR A 58 3.87 -8.34 -11.03
CA THR A 58 3.31 -9.61 -10.53
C THR A 58 4.13 -10.17 -9.38
N TYR A 59 5.45 -10.03 -9.46
CA TYR A 59 6.38 -10.48 -8.43
C TYR A 59 7.09 -9.28 -7.79
N ARG A 60 7.49 -9.43 -6.54
CA ARG A 60 8.22 -8.42 -5.78
C ARG A 60 7.46 -7.08 -5.69
N SER A 61 6.17 -7.17 -5.55
CA SER A 61 5.29 -6.03 -5.25
C SER A 61 5.20 -5.85 -3.73
N SER A 62 4.23 -6.49 -3.11
CA SER A 62 4.03 -6.44 -1.66
C SER A 62 5.16 -7.08 -0.87
N GLU A 63 5.89 -8.00 -1.46
CA GLU A 63 7.04 -8.69 -0.86
C GLU A 63 8.21 -7.76 -0.50
N LEU A 64 8.31 -6.60 -1.13
CA LEU A 64 9.36 -5.62 -0.86
C LEU A 64 9.11 -4.74 0.36
N VAL A 65 7.98 -4.87 1.02
CA VAL A 65 7.64 -4.03 2.19
C VAL A 65 8.72 -4.09 3.27
N ASN A 66 9.26 -5.27 3.57
CA ASN A 66 10.34 -5.41 4.56
C ASN A 66 11.57 -4.57 4.18
N GLU A 67 11.99 -4.63 2.90
CA GLU A 67 13.14 -3.90 2.40
C GLU A 67 12.93 -2.38 2.51
N TRP A 68 11.74 -1.89 2.19
CA TRP A 68 11.42 -0.47 2.33
C TRP A 68 11.33 -0.02 3.78
N ARG A 69 10.73 -0.83 4.65
CA ARG A 69 10.69 -0.55 6.09
C ARG A 69 12.09 -0.44 6.67
N GLU A 70 12.97 -1.38 6.33
CA GLU A 70 14.36 -1.38 6.77
C GLU A 70 15.14 -0.19 6.21
N LYS A 71 14.95 0.12 4.92
CA LYS A 71 15.66 1.21 4.25
C LYS A 71 15.28 2.59 4.75
N TYR A 72 13.98 2.83 4.96
CA TYR A 72 13.47 4.18 5.22
C TYR A 72 13.08 4.42 6.67
N HIS A 73 12.94 3.38 7.48
CA HIS A 73 12.48 3.46 8.87
C HIS A 73 11.19 4.26 9.05
N LYS A 74 10.26 4.13 8.09
CA LYS A 74 8.98 4.83 8.04
C LYS A 74 7.85 3.84 7.70
N PRO A 75 6.60 4.16 8.05
CA PRO A 75 5.46 3.40 7.57
C PRO A 75 5.48 3.30 6.03
N VAL A 76 5.14 2.14 5.50
CA VAL A 76 5.06 1.88 4.06
C VAL A 76 3.61 1.72 3.66
N ILE A 77 3.11 2.70 2.91
CA ILE A 77 1.80 2.65 2.28
C ILE A 77 2.00 2.21 0.83
N LEU A 78 1.33 1.14 0.45
CA LEU A 78 1.27 0.68 -0.94
C LEU A 78 -0.03 1.23 -1.53
N ASP A 79 0.01 2.45 -2.04
CA ASP A 79 -1.19 3.14 -2.54
C ASP A 79 -1.79 2.43 -3.76
N GLU A 80 -0.93 1.85 -4.60
CA GLU A 80 -1.34 1.13 -5.79
C GLU A 80 -0.54 -0.17 -5.96
N ILE A 81 -1.24 -1.29 -5.85
CA ILE A 81 -0.71 -2.66 -5.99
C ILE A 81 -1.40 -3.43 -7.12
N CYS A 82 -1.80 -2.79 -8.18
CA CYS A 82 -2.81 -3.17 -9.15
C CYS A 82 -4.23 -3.05 -8.62
N TYR A 83 -5.17 -3.26 -9.54
CA TYR A 83 -6.60 -3.19 -9.25
C TYR A 83 -7.30 -4.48 -9.68
N GLU A 84 -8.20 -4.96 -8.85
CA GLU A 84 -9.12 -6.04 -9.22
C GLU A 84 -10.04 -5.52 -10.32
N GLY A 85 -10.14 -6.24 -11.45
CA GLY A 85 -10.94 -5.73 -12.55
C GLY A 85 -10.91 -6.55 -13.82
N ASN A 86 -11.37 -5.93 -14.91
CA ASN A 86 -11.50 -6.59 -16.21
C ASN A 86 -11.09 -5.71 -17.40
N ILE A 87 -10.33 -4.64 -17.16
CA ILE A 87 -9.82 -3.83 -18.27
C ILE A 87 -8.65 -4.54 -18.97
N GLN A 88 -8.30 -4.07 -20.16
CA GLN A 88 -7.25 -4.68 -20.97
C GLN A 88 -5.82 -4.51 -20.42
N PHE A 89 -5.61 -3.60 -19.50
CA PHE A 89 -4.29 -3.30 -18.94
C PHE A 89 -3.99 -4.15 -17.72
N GLY A 90 -2.79 -4.74 -17.65
CA GLY A 90 -2.39 -5.64 -16.57
C GLY A 90 -2.43 -5.03 -15.15
N TRP A 91 -2.32 -3.72 -15.03
CA TRP A 91 -2.48 -3.03 -13.75
C TRP A 91 -3.92 -2.99 -13.24
N GLY A 92 -4.91 -3.27 -14.08
CA GLY A 92 -6.33 -3.15 -13.77
C GLY A 92 -7.15 -4.40 -14.11
N ASN A 93 -6.56 -5.59 -14.08
CA ASN A 93 -7.26 -6.84 -14.35
C ASN A 93 -6.74 -8.04 -13.53
N ILE A 94 -6.26 -7.78 -12.34
CA ILE A 94 -5.93 -8.88 -11.44
C ILE A 94 -7.21 -9.49 -10.86
N SER A 95 -7.12 -10.76 -10.46
CA SER A 95 -8.25 -11.43 -9.81
C SER A 95 -8.42 -10.99 -8.36
N GLY A 96 -9.59 -11.26 -7.78
CA GLY A 96 -9.83 -11.00 -6.36
C GLY A 96 -8.95 -11.85 -5.43
N GLU A 97 -8.56 -13.07 -5.87
CA GLU A 97 -7.59 -13.90 -5.17
C GLU A 97 -6.22 -13.23 -5.12
N GLU A 98 -5.74 -12.75 -6.25
CA GLU A 98 -4.44 -12.07 -6.33
C GLU A 98 -4.44 -10.75 -5.53
N MET A 99 -5.51 -9.96 -5.60
CA MET A 99 -5.66 -8.78 -4.76
C MET A 99 -5.61 -9.14 -3.27
N THR A 100 -6.34 -10.19 -2.87
CA THR A 100 -6.34 -10.68 -1.49
C THR A 100 -4.93 -11.15 -1.07
N ARG A 101 -4.24 -11.89 -1.93
CA ARG A 101 -2.87 -12.33 -1.69
C ARG A 101 -1.94 -11.14 -1.43
N ARG A 102 -1.98 -10.12 -2.28
CA ARG A 102 -1.16 -8.92 -2.12
C ARG A 102 -1.45 -8.18 -0.81
N PHE A 103 -2.70 -8.13 -0.39
CA PHE A 103 -3.08 -7.55 0.90
C PHE A 103 -2.48 -8.31 2.07
N TRP A 104 -2.61 -9.64 2.09
CA TRP A 104 -2.04 -10.47 3.16
C TRP A 104 -0.52 -10.37 3.20
N GLU A 105 0.10 -10.40 2.05
CA GLU A 105 1.54 -10.25 1.90
C GLU A 105 2.04 -8.92 2.48
N ALA A 106 1.45 -7.82 2.04
CA ALA A 106 1.80 -6.48 2.53
C ALA A 106 1.56 -6.35 4.03
N PHE A 107 0.39 -6.78 4.49
CA PHE A 107 0.00 -6.71 5.90
C PHE A 107 0.97 -7.48 6.81
N CYS A 108 1.23 -8.75 6.51
CA CYS A 108 2.13 -9.57 7.32
C CYS A 108 3.57 -9.03 7.35
N ARG A 109 3.99 -8.29 6.33
CA ARG A 109 5.28 -7.60 6.28
C ARG A 109 5.26 -6.21 6.93
N GLY A 110 4.13 -5.80 7.50
CA GLY A 110 3.96 -4.52 8.19
C GLY A 110 3.76 -3.32 7.26
N GLY A 111 3.19 -3.54 6.09
CA GLY A 111 2.76 -2.49 5.16
C GLY A 111 1.27 -2.24 5.22
N TYR A 112 0.84 -1.18 4.55
CA TYR A 112 -0.55 -0.73 4.48
C TYR A 112 -0.99 -0.69 3.02
N PRO A 113 -1.60 -1.77 2.49
CA PRO A 113 -2.01 -1.83 1.08
C PRO A 113 -3.30 -1.05 0.81
N GLY A 114 -3.36 -0.40 -0.34
CA GLY A 114 -4.55 0.26 -0.88
C GLY A 114 -5.34 -0.67 -1.80
N HIS A 115 -6.67 -0.61 -1.70
CA HIS A 115 -7.59 -1.35 -2.57
C HIS A 115 -8.15 -0.46 -3.66
N GLY A 116 -8.31 -1.01 -4.86
CA GLY A 116 -9.02 -0.37 -5.95
C GLY A 116 -9.58 -1.40 -6.94
N GLU A 117 -10.59 -0.99 -7.68
CA GLU A 117 -11.25 -1.78 -8.71
C GLU A 117 -11.31 -1.04 -10.04
N THR A 118 -11.22 -1.79 -11.13
CA THR A 118 -11.26 -1.29 -12.50
C THR A 118 -12.18 -2.14 -13.37
N TYR A 119 -13.39 -2.39 -12.89
CA TYR A 119 -14.41 -3.04 -13.71
C TYR A 119 -15.01 -2.08 -14.71
N LEU A 120 -15.15 -2.52 -15.96
CA LEU A 120 -15.92 -1.79 -16.96
C LEU A 120 -17.40 -1.88 -16.62
N SER A 121 -18.08 -0.74 -16.58
CA SER A 121 -19.53 -0.70 -16.48
C SER A 121 -20.20 -1.23 -17.76
N PRO A 122 -21.50 -1.58 -17.74
CA PRO A 122 -22.22 -2.05 -18.92
C PRO A 122 -22.19 -1.11 -20.13
N ASP A 123 -22.07 0.19 -19.91
CA ASP A 123 -21.90 1.22 -20.93
C ASP A 123 -20.43 1.45 -21.33
N ARG A 124 -19.51 0.62 -20.82
CA ARG A 124 -18.06 0.66 -21.05
C ARG A 124 -17.35 1.91 -20.49
N ILE A 125 -17.97 2.65 -19.60
CA ILE A 125 -17.31 3.71 -18.87
C ILE A 125 -16.53 3.07 -17.73
N LEU A 126 -15.25 3.43 -17.61
CA LEU A 126 -14.40 2.94 -16.52
C LEU A 126 -14.89 3.51 -15.18
N TRP A 127 -15.06 2.65 -14.20
CA TRP A 127 -15.72 2.96 -12.93
C TRP A 127 -14.81 3.52 -11.86
N TRP A 128 -13.53 3.16 -11.87
CA TRP A 128 -12.58 3.39 -10.79
C TRP A 128 -12.41 4.85 -10.37
N SER A 129 -12.65 5.82 -11.22
CA SER A 129 -12.47 7.25 -10.90
C SER A 129 -13.75 7.94 -10.39
N HIS A 130 -14.85 7.23 -10.31
CA HIS A 130 -16.16 7.81 -9.98
C HIS A 130 -16.75 7.33 -8.66
N GLY A 131 -16.07 6.40 -7.97
CA GLY A 131 -16.62 5.72 -6.81
C GLY A 131 -17.77 4.79 -7.20
N GLY A 132 -18.58 4.40 -6.25
CA GLY A 132 -19.75 3.58 -6.51
C GLY A 132 -19.79 2.28 -5.74
N VAL A 133 -20.40 1.26 -6.33
CA VAL A 133 -20.54 -0.08 -5.75
C VAL A 133 -19.34 -0.93 -6.12
N LEU A 134 -18.77 -1.63 -5.16
CA LEU A 134 -17.71 -2.61 -5.40
C LEU A 134 -18.27 -3.81 -6.16
N HIS A 135 -17.55 -4.28 -7.17
CA HIS A 135 -17.94 -5.40 -8.04
C HIS A 135 -17.05 -6.63 -7.84
N GLY A 136 -15.89 -6.44 -7.21
CA GLY A 136 -14.90 -7.48 -7.01
C GLY A 136 -15.24 -8.46 -5.90
N THR A 137 -14.44 -9.51 -5.79
CA THR A 137 -14.57 -10.54 -4.77
C THR A 137 -13.57 -10.37 -3.62
N SER A 138 -12.57 -9.51 -3.79
CA SER A 138 -11.56 -9.25 -2.76
C SER A 138 -12.09 -8.45 -1.56
N PRO A 139 -13.07 -7.53 -1.67
CA PRO A 139 -13.48 -6.71 -0.53
C PRO A 139 -13.93 -7.50 0.70
N ASP A 140 -14.72 -8.57 0.51
CA ASP A 140 -15.15 -9.40 1.64
C ASP A 140 -14.01 -10.21 2.26
N ARG A 141 -13.04 -10.63 1.46
CA ARG A 141 -11.83 -11.33 1.93
C ARG A 141 -10.90 -10.38 2.69
N ILE A 142 -10.77 -9.14 2.22
CA ILE A 142 -10.00 -8.08 2.88
C ILE A 142 -10.70 -7.66 4.19
N ARG A 143 -12.02 -7.64 4.23
CA ARG A 143 -12.78 -7.39 5.47
C ARG A 143 -12.45 -8.42 6.56
N PHE A 144 -12.18 -9.66 6.19
CA PHE A 144 -11.73 -10.66 7.16
C PHE A 144 -10.38 -10.27 7.78
N LEU A 145 -9.43 -9.77 6.98
CA LEU A 145 -8.17 -9.23 7.47
C LEU A 145 -8.40 -8.04 8.42
N ALA A 146 -9.30 -7.13 8.08
CA ALA A 146 -9.66 -6.01 8.95
C ALA A 146 -10.20 -6.47 10.31
N LYS A 147 -11.04 -7.51 10.35
CA LYS A 147 -11.51 -8.11 11.61
C LYS A 147 -10.37 -8.66 12.48
N ILE A 148 -9.39 -9.32 11.86
CA ILE A 148 -8.20 -9.78 12.57
C ILE A 148 -7.48 -8.58 13.21
N MET A 149 -7.37 -7.48 12.50
CA MET A 149 -6.76 -6.26 13.02
C MET A 149 -7.54 -5.65 14.18
N GLU A 150 -8.85 -5.59 14.08
CA GLU A 150 -9.74 -5.09 15.14
C GLU A 150 -9.66 -5.93 16.41
N GLU A 151 -9.51 -7.25 16.26
CA GLU A 151 -9.37 -8.20 17.37
C GLU A 151 -7.93 -8.29 17.91
N THR A 152 -6.96 -7.72 17.18
CA THR A 152 -5.57 -7.75 17.61
C THR A 152 -5.33 -6.70 18.69
N PRO A 153 -4.94 -7.12 19.90
CA PRO A 153 -4.74 -6.19 20.99
C PRO A 153 -3.46 -5.37 20.85
N GLY A 154 -3.45 -4.19 21.45
CA GLY A 154 -2.28 -3.32 21.53
C GLY A 154 -2.07 -2.47 20.29
N LEU A 155 -0.82 -2.40 19.81
CA LEU A 155 -0.41 -1.50 18.73
C LEU A 155 -0.53 -2.11 17.32
N GLY A 156 -1.21 -3.24 17.18
CA GLY A 156 -1.35 -3.94 15.91
C GLY A 156 -0.38 -5.13 15.76
N VAL A 157 0.05 -5.40 14.55
CA VAL A 157 0.96 -6.52 14.26
C VAL A 157 2.33 -6.03 13.78
N GLU A 158 3.35 -6.83 14.07
CA GLU A 158 4.70 -6.60 13.61
C GLU A 158 5.19 -7.81 12.81
N PRO A 159 5.91 -7.61 11.69
CA PRO A 159 6.49 -8.70 10.95
C PRO A 159 7.52 -9.45 11.79
N MET A 160 7.61 -10.74 11.57
CA MET A 160 8.62 -11.60 12.20
C MET A 160 9.67 -12.00 11.16
N PRO A 161 10.91 -12.27 11.59
CA PRO A 161 11.88 -12.89 10.69
C PRO A 161 11.31 -14.20 10.11
N CYS A 162 11.33 -14.34 8.81
CA CYS A 162 10.80 -15.47 8.09
C CYS A 162 11.71 -15.82 6.91
N LYS A 163 11.50 -17.01 6.35
CA LYS A 163 12.14 -17.40 5.09
C LYS A 163 11.52 -16.65 3.93
N TRP A 164 12.14 -16.72 2.78
CA TRP A 164 11.67 -16.06 1.56
C TRP A 164 10.28 -16.52 1.10
N ASP A 165 9.90 -17.74 1.43
CA ASP A 165 8.63 -18.39 1.08
C ASP A 165 7.59 -18.34 2.21
N GLU A 166 7.89 -17.61 3.28
CA GLU A 166 7.00 -17.45 4.43
C GLU A 166 6.76 -15.97 4.70
N VAL A 167 5.57 -15.63 5.16
CA VAL A 167 5.26 -14.31 5.69
C VAL A 167 4.62 -14.46 7.05
N VAL A 168 5.25 -13.90 8.06
CA VAL A 168 4.84 -14.06 9.45
C VAL A 168 4.76 -12.72 10.14
N CYS A 169 3.71 -12.49 10.90
CA CYS A 169 3.58 -11.36 11.81
C CYS A 169 3.03 -11.80 13.16
N ARG A 170 3.17 -10.96 14.16
CA ARG A 170 2.64 -11.17 15.51
C ARG A 170 1.98 -9.91 16.05
N ALA A 171 1.08 -10.07 17.01
CA ALA A 171 0.50 -8.94 17.71
C ALA A 171 1.56 -8.16 18.50
N ALA A 172 1.68 -6.86 18.21
CA ALA A 172 2.55 -5.95 18.95
C ALA A 172 1.94 -5.61 20.33
N GLY A 173 2.81 -5.30 21.31
CA GLY A 173 2.39 -4.95 22.67
C GLY A 173 2.03 -6.13 23.58
N PHE A 174 2.12 -7.36 23.09
CA PHE A 174 1.89 -8.60 23.86
C PHE A 174 3.08 -9.56 23.70
N PRO A 175 4.28 -9.21 24.17
CA PRO A 175 5.48 -10.03 23.98
C PRO A 175 5.39 -11.42 24.63
N ALA A 176 4.53 -11.60 25.64
CA ALA A 176 4.30 -12.89 26.28
C ALA A 176 3.29 -13.79 25.54
N ARG A 177 2.52 -13.25 24.60
CA ARG A 177 1.61 -14.01 23.77
C ARG A 177 2.33 -14.47 22.52
N LYS A 178 2.14 -15.73 22.16
CA LYS A 178 2.67 -16.32 20.91
C LYS A 178 1.63 -16.28 19.80
N ASP A 179 0.74 -15.29 19.83
CA ASP A 179 -0.26 -15.12 18.79
C ASP A 179 0.44 -14.54 17.55
N TYR A 180 0.39 -15.27 16.45
CA TYR A 180 1.00 -14.87 15.18
C TYR A 180 0.13 -15.31 14.01
N PHE A 181 0.24 -14.61 12.92
CA PHE A 181 -0.38 -14.97 11.65
C PHE A 181 0.71 -15.45 10.70
N ILE A 182 0.47 -16.57 10.03
CA ILE A 182 1.36 -17.14 9.03
C ILE A 182 0.61 -17.13 7.72
N TYR A 183 1.28 -16.64 6.70
CA TYR A 183 0.75 -16.63 5.35
C TYR A 183 1.74 -17.32 4.41
N TYR A 184 1.23 -18.30 3.65
CA TYR A 184 1.98 -19.05 2.66
C TYR A 184 1.32 -18.88 1.29
N TYR A 185 2.10 -19.00 0.23
CA TYR A 185 1.56 -19.10 -1.13
C TYR A 185 1.71 -20.51 -1.67
#